data_f32e94fb01c350125fe0113822853e8c
#
_entry.id   f32e94fb01c350125fe0113822853e8c
#
_cell.length_a   1.000
_cell.length_b   1.000
_cell.length_c   1.000
_cell.angle_alpha   90.00
_cell.angle_beta   90.00
_cell.angle_gamma   90.00
#
_symmetry.space_group_name_H-M   'P 1'
#
loop_
_entity.id
_entity.type
_entity.pdbx_description
1 polymer ?
#
loop_
_entity_poly.entity_id
_entity_poly.type
_entity_poly.pdbx_seq_one_letter_code
_entity_poly.pdbx_strand_id
1 'polypeptide(L)'
;MLLPANGYASNKITMALREGQSSLHDIEANWKKVLSKLQADFGEELDLEAVLLLIGIQELGKGYKKFTKDQKLELMHIAICTLLEPYGYYKFEGLDEDGYPHWSNNEELPHLNPGQQQFLIKQAICSYFAEIY
;
A
#
# COMPACT_ATOMS: atom_id res chain seq x y z
N MET A 1 0.57 24.77 -4.81
CA MET A 1 1.10 23.82 -3.90
C MET A 1 0.55 22.43 -4.12
N LEU A 2 -0.74 22.28 -3.99
CA LEU A 2 -1.33 20.98 -4.24
C LEU A 2 -1.15 20.50 -5.66
N LEU A 3 -1.21 21.43 -6.61
CA LEU A 3 -1.03 21.06 -8.02
C LEU A 3 0.35 20.45 -8.29
N PRO A 4 1.43 21.01 -7.77
CA PRO A 4 2.73 20.39 -7.92
C PRO A 4 2.77 19.00 -7.29
N ALA A 5 2.17 18.85 -6.12
CA ALA A 5 2.13 17.55 -5.45
C ALA A 5 1.30 16.54 -6.25
N ASN A 6 0.15 16.97 -6.74
CA ASN A 6 -0.69 16.12 -7.57
C ASN A 6 -0.01 15.78 -8.90
N GLY A 7 0.67 16.75 -9.50
CA GLY A 7 1.41 16.53 -10.71
C GLY A 7 2.52 15.52 -10.51
N TYR A 8 3.23 15.64 -9.41
CA TYR A 8 4.28 14.68 -9.07
C TYR A 8 3.73 13.28 -8.90
N ALA A 9 2.62 13.13 -8.18
CA ALA A 9 2.00 11.84 -7.97
C ALA A 9 1.52 11.22 -9.28
N SER A 10 0.89 12.02 -10.14
CA SER A 10 0.45 11.55 -11.46
C SER A 10 1.62 11.11 -12.32
N ASN A 11 2.71 11.86 -12.29
CA ASN A 11 3.91 11.49 -13.04
C ASN A 11 4.50 10.19 -12.54
N LYS A 12 4.51 10.00 -11.22
CA LYS A 12 5.03 8.79 -10.61
C LYS A 12 4.22 7.56 -11.04
N ILE A 13 2.90 7.68 -11.03
CA ILE A 13 2.01 6.61 -11.48
C ILE A 13 2.22 6.34 -12.97
N THR A 14 2.27 7.39 -13.77
CA THR A 14 2.46 7.28 -15.20
C THR A 14 3.77 6.60 -15.53
N MET A 15 4.84 6.97 -14.84
CA MET A 15 6.14 6.35 -15.04
C MET A 15 6.11 4.86 -14.68
N ALA A 16 5.47 4.51 -13.55
CA ALA A 16 5.36 3.12 -13.13
C ALA A 16 4.63 2.28 -14.18
N LEU A 17 3.58 2.85 -14.79
CA LEU A 17 2.83 2.14 -15.82
C LEU A 17 3.54 2.10 -17.18
N ARG A 18 4.32 3.14 -17.51
CA ARG A 18 5.02 3.24 -18.78
C ARG A 18 6.26 2.36 -18.87
N GLU A 19 6.92 2.13 -17.76
CA GLU A 19 8.14 1.35 -17.76
C GLU A 19 7.90 -0.10 -18.14
N GLY A 20 6.64 -0.49 -18.21
CA GLY A 20 6.23 -1.68 -18.87
C GLY A 20 6.76 -2.96 -18.27
N GLN A 21 7.10 -3.88 -19.12
CA GLN A 21 7.42 -5.24 -18.67
C GLN A 21 8.73 -5.36 -17.93
N SER A 22 9.69 -4.50 -18.23
CA SER A 22 10.95 -4.48 -17.49
C SER A 22 10.69 -4.10 -16.03
N SER A 23 9.88 -3.03 -15.84
CA SER A 23 9.50 -2.58 -14.50
C SER A 23 8.65 -3.63 -13.78
N LEU A 24 7.75 -4.28 -14.50
CA LEU A 24 6.94 -5.36 -13.93
C LEU A 24 7.79 -6.51 -13.45
N HIS A 25 8.78 -6.90 -14.23
CA HIS A 25 9.70 -7.96 -13.86
C HIS A 25 10.47 -7.60 -12.58
N ASP A 26 10.97 -6.37 -12.51
CA ASP A 26 11.71 -5.88 -11.34
C ASP A 26 10.83 -5.85 -10.10
N ILE A 27 9.58 -5.42 -10.24
CA ILE A 27 8.63 -5.37 -9.13
C ILE A 27 8.33 -6.78 -8.64
N GLU A 28 8.13 -7.74 -9.53
CA GLU A 28 7.89 -9.12 -9.12
C GLU A 28 9.10 -9.72 -8.39
N ALA A 29 10.31 -9.41 -8.83
CA ALA A 29 11.53 -9.86 -8.16
C ALA A 29 11.63 -9.24 -6.76
N ASN A 30 11.38 -7.95 -6.65
CA ASN A 30 11.41 -7.26 -5.37
C ASN A 30 10.31 -7.75 -4.43
N TRP A 31 9.13 -8.00 -4.98
CA TRP A 31 8.01 -8.55 -4.22
C TRP A 31 8.38 -9.90 -3.60
N LYS A 32 9.02 -10.78 -4.37
CA LYS A 32 9.46 -12.06 -3.86
C LYS A 32 10.47 -11.93 -2.74
N LYS A 33 11.38 -10.95 -2.84
CA LYS A 33 12.36 -10.69 -1.78
C LYS A 33 11.67 -10.23 -0.50
N VAL A 34 10.74 -9.29 -0.61
CA VAL A 34 10.00 -8.80 0.55
C VAL A 34 9.21 -9.93 1.18
N LEU A 35 8.54 -10.72 0.37
CA LEU A 35 7.74 -11.84 0.83
C LEU A 35 8.60 -12.86 1.57
N SER A 36 9.78 -13.17 1.04
CA SER A 36 10.71 -14.11 1.68
C SER A 36 11.16 -13.62 3.05
N LYS A 37 11.46 -12.34 3.18
CA LYS A 37 11.87 -11.75 4.46
C LYS A 37 10.73 -11.79 5.48
N LEU A 38 9.53 -11.45 5.05
CA LEU A 38 8.37 -11.47 5.93
C LEU A 38 8.04 -12.89 6.36
N GLN A 39 8.10 -13.85 5.46
CA GLN A 39 7.84 -15.25 5.78
C GLN A 39 8.88 -15.80 6.75
N ALA A 40 10.13 -15.40 6.61
CA ALA A 40 11.18 -15.80 7.54
C ALA A 40 10.90 -15.26 8.95
N ASP A 41 10.43 -14.00 9.05
CA ASP A 41 10.15 -13.38 10.32
C ASP A 41 8.90 -13.93 11.00
N PHE A 42 7.87 -14.26 10.23
CA PHE A 42 6.60 -14.72 10.77
C PHE A 42 6.42 -16.24 10.73
N GLY A 43 7.32 -16.95 10.04
CA GLY A 43 7.34 -18.42 10.07
C GLY A 43 6.23 -19.11 9.31
N GLU A 44 5.54 -18.41 8.40
CA GLU A 44 4.46 -18.98 7.62
C GLU A 44 4.36 -18.34 6.24
N GLU A 45 3.66 -18.99 5.33
CA GLU A 45 3.42 -18.44 4.02
C GLU A 45 2.47 -17.24 4.10
N LEU A 46 2.79 -16.21 3.34
CA LEU A 46 2.00 -15.00 3.29
C LEU A 46 1.59 -14.69 1.86
N ASP A 47 0.34 -14.28 1.68
CA ASP A 47 -0.14 -13.77 0.41
C ASP A 47 -0.28 -12.25 0.49
N LEU A 48 -0.75 -11.63 -0.60
CA LEU A 48 -0.90 -10.18 -0.65
C LEU A 48 -1.84 -9.67 0.44
N GLU A 49 -2.95 -10.36 0.67
CA GLU A 49 -3.91 -9.95 1.70
C GLU A 49 -3.29 -9.99 3.09
N ALA A 50 -2.52 -11.03 3.37
CA ALA A 50 -1.83 -11.15 4.66
C ALA A 50 -0.82 -10.03 4.85
N VAL A 51 -0.08 -9.68 3.81
CA VAL A 51 0.88 -8.57 3.87
C VAL A 51 0.16 -7.25 4.12
N LEU A 52 -0.95 -7.00 3.43
CA LEU A 52 -1.74 -5.80 3.66
C LEU A 52 -2.26 -5.74 5.09
N LEU A 53 -2.69 -6.86 5.63
CA LEU A 53 -3.15 -6.92 7.01
C LEU A 53 -2.03 -6.55 7.98
N LEU A 54 -0.83 -7.08 7.75
CA LEU A 54 0.33 -6.74 8.60
C LEU A 54 0.65 -5.26 8.55
N ILE A 55 0.61 -4.66 7.37
CA ILE A 55 0.84 -3.22 7.23
C ILE A 55 -0.23 -2.43 7.98
N GLY A 56 -1.50 -2.83 7.84
CA GLY A 56 -2.59 -2.17 8.55
C GLY A 56 -2.42 -2.23 10.06
N ILE A 57 -2.02 -3.37 10.59
CA ILE A 57 -1.75 -3.55 12.01
C ILE A 57 -0.62 -2.61 12.44
N GLN A 58 0.45 -2.57 11.67
CA GLN A 58 1.60 -1.71 11.93
C GLN A 58 1.21 -0.24 11.95
N GLU A 59 0.44 0.18 10.94
CA GLU A 59 0.07 1.59 10.81
C GLU A 59 -0.94 2.04 11.86
N LEU A 60 -1.85 1.15 12.25
CA LEU A 60 -2.79 1.48 13.32
C LEU A 60 -2.09 1.60 14.67
N GLY A 61 -1.05 0.80 14.89
CA GLY A 61 -0.22 0.90 16.10
C GLY A 61 -0.87 0.43 17.38
N LYS A 62 -1.94 -0.33 17.30
CA LYS A 62 -2.65 -0.84 18.49
C LYS A 62 -2.31 -2.29 18.82
N GLY A 63 -1.29 -2.83 18.14
CA GLY A 63 -0.83 -4.18 18.37
C GLY A 63 -1.69 -5.25 17.72
N TYR A 64 -1.21 -6.48 17.79
CA TYR A 64 -1.94 -7.62 17.24
C TYR A 64 -2.95 -8.16 18.25
N LYS A 65 -4.10 -8.55 17.73
CA LYS A 65 -5.11 -9.29 18.48
C LYS A 65 -5.90 -10.14 17.49
N LYS A 66 -6.82 -10.93 17.99
CA LYS A 66 -7.70 -11.70 17.12
C LYS A 66 -8.76 -10.75 16.55
N PHE A 67 -8.65 -10.45 15.27
CA PHE A 67 -9.55 -9.51 14.61
C PHE A 67 -10.74 -10.21 13.99
N THR A 68 -11.90 -9.54 14.03
CA THR A 68 -13.08 -9.98 13.30
C THR A 68 -12.86 -9.75 11.81
N LYS A 69 -13.73 -10.32 10.97
CA LYS A 69 -13.66 -10.13 9.53
C LYS A 69 -13.74 -8.65 9.16
N ASP A 70 -14.67 -7.92 9.78
CA ASP A 70 -14.83 -6.49 9.50
C ASP A 70 -13.62 -5.69 9.93
N GLN A 71 -13.02 -6.02 11.06
CA GLN A 71 -11.81 -5.37 11.53
C GLN A 71 -10.64 -5.63 10.57
N LYS A 72 -10.55 -6.85 10.04
CA LYS A 72 -9.50 -7.17 9.06
C LYS A 72 -9.65 -6.36 7.79
N LEU A 73 -10.89 -6.20 7.31
CA LEU A 73 -11.15 -5.39 6.12
C LEU A 73 -10.78 -3.92 6.36
N GLU A 74 -11.08 -3.40 7.55
CA GLU A 74 -10.72 -2.05 7.91
C GLU A 74 -9.20 -1.87 7.97
N LEU A 75 -8.49 -2.83 8.54
CA LEU A 75 -7.02 -2.80 8.58
C LEU A 75 -6.41 -2.84 7.18
N MET A 76 -6.95 -3.67 6.31
CA MET A 76 -6.50 -3.72 4.92
C MET A 76 -6.76 -2.41 4.20
N HIS A 77 -7.88 -1.76 4.48
CA HIS A 77 -8.18 -0.44 3.92
C HIS A 77 -7.16 0.60 4.40
N ILE A 78 -6.82 0.58 5.68
CA ILE A 78 -5.77 1.46 6.23
C ILE A 78 -4.46 1.24 5.49
N ALA A 79 -4.10 -0.02 5.25
CA ALA A 79 -2.88 -0.33 4.52
C ALA A 79 -2.89 0.24 3.10
N ILE A 80 -4.00 0.04 2.38
CA ILE A 80 -4.11 0.51 1.00
C ILE A 80 -4.02 2.04 0.96
N CYS A 81 -4.72 2.72 1.84
CA CYS A 81 -4.67 4.19 1.90
C CYS A 81 -3.26 4.70 2.20
N THR A 82 -2.59 4.08 3.16
CA THR A 82 -1.21 4.43 3.52
C THR A 82 -0.26 4.22 2.35
N LEU A 83 -0.38 3.09 1.68
CA LEU A 83 0.50 2.74 0.57
C LEU A 83 0.29 3.62 -0.65
N LEU A 84 -0.94 4.01 -0.93
CA LEU A 84 -1.26 4.77 -2.13
C LEU A 84 -1.30 6.27 -1.92
N GLU A 85 -1.13 6.75 -0.68
CA GLU A 85 -1.04 8.18 -0.43
C GLU A 85 0.11 8.84 -1.19
N PRO A 86 1.33 8.28 -1.20
CA PRO A 86 2.43 8.89 -1.96
C PRO A 86 2.16 9.01 -3.45
N TYR A 87 1.23 8.21 -3.96
CA TYR A 87 0.84 8.27 -5.38
C TYR A 87 -0.34 9.19 -5.62
N GLY A 88 -0.87 9.81 -4.55
CA GLY A 88 -1.92 10.80 -4.67
C GLY A 88 -3.35 10.28 -4.70
N TYR A 89 -3.56 8.99 -4.50
CA TYR A 89 -4.91 8.42 -4.53
C TYR A 89 -5.71 8.70 -3.27
N TYR A 90 -5.02 8.87 -2.15
CA TYR A 90 -5.67 9.15 -0.87
C TYR A 90 -4.93 10.26 -0.15
N LYS A 91 -5.69 11.04 0.62
CA LYS A 91 -5.12 12.09 1.44
C LYS A 91 -5.51 11.83 2.90
N PHE A 92 -4.52 11.82 3.77
CA PHE A 92 -4.75 11.63 5.19
C PHE A 92 -5.45 12.84 5.79
N GLU A 93 -6.56 12.60 6.50
CA GLU A 93 -7.37 13.67 7.08
C GLU A 93 -7.24 13.75 8.60
N GLY A 94 -6.50 12.86 9.22
CA GLY A 94 -6.29 12.86 10.65
C GLY A 94 -6.88 11.64 11.33
N LEU A 95 -6.72 11.58 12.64
CA LEU A 95 -7.25 10.50 13.46
C LEU A 95 -8.57 10.91 14.08
N ASP A 96 -9.46 9.94 14.27
CA ASP A 96 -10.70 10.19 15.02
C ASP A 96 -10.46 10.01 16.52
N GLU A 97 -11.53 10.11 17.31
CA GLU A 97 -11.44 10.02 18.76
C GLU A 97 -10.90 8.69 19.25
N ASP A 98 -11.12 7.64 18.49
CA ASP A 98 -10.65 6.29 18.82
C ASP A 98 -9.24 6.01 18.31
N GLY A 99 -8.62 6.98 17.66
CA GLY A 99 -7.27 6.84 17.13
C GLY A 99 -7.21 6.17 15.76
N TYR A 100 -8.33 6.08 15.04
CA TYR A 100 -8.36 5.49 13.71
C TYR A 100 -8.14 6.54 12.64
N PRO A 101 -7.31 6.26 11.64
CA PRO A 101 -7.04 7.21 10.58
C PRO A 101 -8.19 7.32 9.60
N HIS A 102 -8.40 8.53 9.10
CA HIS A 102 -9.40 8.82 8.08
C HIS A 102 -8.72 9.38 6.84
N TRP A 103 -9.27 9.04 5.70
CA TRP A 103 -8.68 9.35 4.41
C TRP A 103 -9.77 9.83 3.45
N SER A 104 -9.41 10.75 2.55
CA SER A 104 -10.28 11.14 1.46
C SER A 104 -9.72 10.63 0.14
N ASN A 105 -10.62 10.31 -0.79
CA ASN A 105 -10.25 9.84 -2.11
C ASN A 105 -9.90 11.00 -3.02
N ASN A 106 -8.98 10.77 -3.95
CA ASN A 106 -8.72 11.71 -5.04
C ASN A 106 -9.33 11.14 -6.33
N GLU A 107 -10.51 11.62 -6.69
CA GLU A 107 -11.21 11.14 -7.86
C GLU A 107 -10.69 11.73 -9.17
N GLU A 108 -9.75 12.66 -9.10
CA GLU A 108 -9.14 13.25 -10.30
C GLU A 108 -8.15 12.32 -10.97
N LEU A 109 -7.64 11.32 -10.26
CA LEU A 109 -6.71 10.37 -10.83
C LEU A 109 -7.43 9.30 -11.61
N PRO A 110 -6.79 8.78 -12.69
CA PRO A 110 -7.43 7.74 -13.51
C PRO A 110 -7.68 6.48 -12.71
N HIS A 111 -8.77 5.82 -13.02
CA HIS A 111 -9.06 4.51 -12.44
C HIS A 111 -8.10 3.49 -13.01
N LEU A 112 -7.61 2.60 -12.15
CA LEU A 112 -6.74 1.52 -12.55
C LEU A 112 -7.56 0.24 -12.70
N ASN A 113 -7.24 -0.55 -13.73
CA ASN A 113 -7.82 -1.89 -13.81
C ASN A 113 -7.20 -2.77 -12.72
N PRO A 114 -7.78 -3.95 -12.43
CA PRO A 114 -7.28 -4.79 -11.33
C PRO A 114 -5.80 -5.15 -11.44
N GLY A 115 -5.31 -5.40 -12.64
CA GLY A 115 -3.89 -5.72 -12.85
C GLY A 115 -2.97 -4.55 -12.53
N GLN A 116 -3.34 -3.37 -13.00
CA GLN A 116 -2.59 -2.15 -12.72
C GLN A 116 -2.61 -1.83 -11.23
N GLN A 117 -3.76 -2.00 -10.59
CA GLN A 117 -3.91 -1.74 -9.17
C GLN A 117 -3.02 -2.67 -8.35
N GLN A 118 -3.02 -3.95 -8.69
CA GLN A 118 -2.19 -4.92 -7.99
C GLN A 118 -0.70 -4.63 -8.18
N PHE A 119 -0.30 -4.26 -9.39
CA PHE A 119 1.07 -3.88 -9.68
C PHE A 119 1.50 -2.68 -8.83
N LEU A 120 0.66 -1.65 -8.78
CA LEU A 120 0.96 -0.45 -8.02
C LEU A 120 1.04 -0.73 -6.52
N ILE A 121 0.13 -1.56 -6.01
CA ILE A 121 0.13 -1.95 -4.59
C ILE A 121 1.41 -2.70 -4.26
N LYS A 122 1.82 -3.66 -5.08
CA LYS A 122 3.07 -4.39 -4.86
C LYS A 122 4.28 -3.46 -4.88
N GLN A 123 4.31 -2.54 -5.82
CA GLN A 123 5.38 -1.54 -5.87
C GLN A 123 5.42 -0.69 -4.61
N ALA A 124 4.25 -0.26 -4.15
CA ALA A 124 4.14 0.55 -2.93
C ALA A 124 4.58 -0.25 -1.70
N ILE A 125 4.24 -1.52 -1.64
CA ILE A 125 4.67 -2.40 -0.53
C ILE A 125 6.19 -2.53 -0.53
N CYS A 126 6.80 -2.72 -1.69
CA CYS A 126 8.25 -2.82 -1.78
C CYS A 126 8.92 -1.54 -1.29
N SER A 127 8.37 -0.38 -1.65
CA SER A 127 8.89 0.91 -1.17
C SER A 127 8.71 1.06 0.33
N TYR A 128 7.58 0.62 0.85
CA TYR A 128 7.27 0.69 2.28
C TYR A 128 8.29 -0.11 3.08
N PHE A 129 8.55 -1.34 2.68
CA PHE A 129 9.48 -2.20 3.39
C PHE A 129 10.95 -1.88 3.11
N ALA A 130 11.25 -1.18 2.02
CA ALA A 130 12.62 -0.74 1.75
C ALA A 130 13.14 0.20 2.84
N GLU A 131 12.25 0.94 3.49
CA GLU A 131 12.63 1.83 4.58
C GLU A 131 12.78 1.08 5.92
N ILE A 132 12.21 -0.12 6.03
CA ILE A 132 12.24 -0.91 7.25
C ILE A 132 13.38 -1.93 7.20
N TYR A 133 13.56 -2.57 6.05
CA TYR A 133 14.63 -3.54 5.83
C TYR A 133 15.77 -2.87 5.04
#